data_972db594295b6e42099ca29ee940d37f
#
_entry.id   972db594295b6e42099ca29ee940d37f
#
_cell.length_a   1.000
_cell.length_b   1.000
_cell.length_c   1.000
_cell.angle_alpha   90.00
_cell.angle_beta   90.00
_cell.angle_gamma   90.00
#
_symmetry.space_group_name_H-M   'P 1'
#
loop_
_entity.id
_entity.type
_entity.pdbx_description
1 polymer ?
#
loop_
_entity_poly.entity_id
_entity_poly.type
_entity_poly.pdbx_seq_one_letter_code
_entity_poly.pdbx_strand_id
1 'polypeptide(L)'
;MNKIDIKEGSNMQVYGYTAIVWKESEGYVSKCPELGVASCGESFDDAVRNLKEAVELYIENAKELNIIEDLQESLTSKEKFTAHFEATFP
;
A
#
# COMPACT_ATOMS: atom_id res chain seq x y z
N MET A 1 -24.71 -11.98 -21.15
CA MET A 1 -23.98 -11.81 -20.72
C MET A 1 -23.74 -11.79 -20.65
N ASN A 2 -23.79 -11.63 -20.65
CA ASN A 2 -23.17 -11.35 -20.28
C ASN A 2 -22.83 -11.04 -20.16
N LYS A 3 -22.87 -10.58 -20.22
CA LYS A 3 -22.27 -10.03 -19.96
C LYS A 3 -22.40 -9.45 -19.42
N ILE A 4 -23.02 -9.20 -19.11
CA ILE A 4 -23.07 -8.42 -18.48
C ILE A 4 -22.93 -8.19 -17.47
N ASP A 5 -23.38 -8.33 -16.75
CA ASP A 5 -22.96 -8.16 -15.69
C ASP A 5 -21.61 -8.50 -15.52
N ILE A 6 -20.99 -8.95 -16.17
CA ILE A 6 -19.62 -9.22 -16.23
C ILE A 6 -18.82 -8.00 -16.43
N LYS A 7 -19.41 -7.08 -17.11
CA LYS A 7 -18.82 -5.82 -17.29
C LYS A 7 -18.44 -5.20 -16.00
N GLU A 8 -19.26 -5.37 -15.03
CA GLU A 8 -18.98 -4.83 -13.74
C GLU A 8 -17.72 -5.37 -13.18
N GLY A 9 -17.55 -6.69 -13.27
CA GLY A 9 -16.34 -7.30 -12.78
C GLY A 9 -15.11 -6.82 -13.50
N SER A 10 -15.25 -6.55 -14.81
CA SER A 10 -14.09 -6.13 -15.56
C SER A 10 -13.64 -4.72 -15.23
N ASN A 11 -14.50 -3.94 -14.55
CA ASN A 11 -14.13 -2.61 -14.14
C ASN A 11 -13.50 -2.55 -12.77
N MET A 12 -13.48 -3.68 -12.07
CA MET A 12 -12.89 -3.71 -10.75
C MET A 12 -11.40 -3.96 -10.87
N GLN A 13 -10.64 -3.26 -10.04
CA GLN A 13 -9.19 -3.40 -10.00
C GLN A 13 -8.78 -3.85 -8.62
N VAL A 14 -7.81 -4.75 -8.58
CA VAL A 14 -7.24 -5.20 -7.33
C VAL A 14 -5.82 -4.64 -7.24
N TYR A 15 -5.60 -3.80 -6.25
CA TYR A 15 -4.29 -3.22 -6.00
C TYR A 15 -3.68 -3.91 -4.80
N GLY A 16 -2.47 -4.43 -4.99
CA GLY A 16 -1.73 -5.02 -3.89
C GLY A 16 -0.66 -4.06 -3.42
N TYR A 17 -0.50 -3.95 -2.12
CA TYR A 17 0.55 -3.12 -1.59
C TYR A 17 1.11 -3.77 -0.33
N THR A 18 2.29 -3.34 0.03
CA THR A 18 3.05 -3.95 1.10
C THR A 18 3.06 -3.05 2.32
N ALA A 19 2.97 -3.64 3.49
CA ALA A 19 3.16 -2.91 4.74
C ALA A 19 4.47 -3.37 5.34
N ILE A 20 5.39 -2.45 5.56
CA ILE A 20 6.61 -2.70 6.29
C ILE A 20 6.46 -2.02 7.63
N VAL A 21 6.68 -2.76 8.71
CA VAL A 21 6.42 -2.25 10.06
C VAL A 21 7.66 -2.46 10.90
N TRP A 22 8.03 -1.45 11.67
CA TRP A 22 9.13 -1.60 12.63
C TRP A 22 8.75 -0.89 13.91
N LYS A 23 9.40 -1.34 14.99
CA LYS A 23 9.12 -0.79 16.31
C LYS A 23 10.06 0.37 16.59
N GLU A 24 9.51 1.45 17.10
CA GLU A 24 10.29 2.55 17.61
C GLU A 24 10.00 2.69 19.10
N SER A 25 10.65 3.66 19.74
CA SER A 25 10.60 3.72 21.18
C SER A 25 9.19 3.86 21.74
N GLU A 26 8.30 4.52 21.01
CA GLU A 26 6.97 4.80 21.52
C GLU A 26 5.85 4.23 20.67
N GLY A 27 6.15 3.23 19.87
CA GLY A 27 5.10 2.64 19.08
C GLY A 27 5.65 1.94 17.87
N TYR A 28 4.82 1.81 16.86
CA TYR A 28 5.17 1.12 15.63
C TYR A 28 4.98 2.06 14.45
N VAL A 29 5.90 2.00 13.52
CA VAL A 29 5.83 2.79 12.30
C VAL A 29 5.55 1.82 11.16
N SER A 30 4.70 2.25 10.23
CA SER A 30 4.36 1.44 9.07
C SER A 30 4.60 2.26 7.81
N LYS A 31 4.95 1.57 6.73
CA LYS A 31 5.22 2.24 5.48
C LYS A 31 4.84 1.36 4.31
N CYS A 32 4.25 1.98 3.31
CA CYS A 32 3.91 1.34 2.05
C CYS A 32 4.93 1.79 1.02
N PRO A 33 5.86 0.91 0.62
CA PRO A 33 6.91 1.33 -0.31
C PRO A 33 6.40 1.64 -1.71
N GLU A 34 5.32 1.00 -2.13
CA GLU A 34 4.80 1.24 -3.47
C GLU A 34 4.37 2.70 -3.68
N LEU A 35 3.89 3.34 -2.61
CA LEU A 35 3.34 4.67 -2.71
C LEU A 35 4.10 5.70 -1.89
N GLY A 36 5.00 5.25 -1.02
CA GLY A 36 5.71 6.16 -0.13
C GLY A 36 4.84 6.68 1.01
N VAL A 37 3.70 6.06 1.27
CA VAL A 37 2.80 6.47 2.34
C VAL A 37 3.23 5.80 3.64
N ALA A 38 3.16 6.55 4.73
CA ALA A 38 3.54 6.03 6.03
C ALA A 38 2.46 6.32 7.07
N SER A 39 2.46 5.53 8.12
CA SER A 39 1.56 5.74 9.23
C SER A 39 2.21 5.18 10.50
N CYS A 40 1.45 5.10 11.58
CA CYS A 40 1.98 4.59 12.83
C CYS A 40 0.83 4.09 13.69
N GLY A 41 1.18 3.44 14.80
CA GLY A 41 0.19 2.95 15.73
C GLY A 41 0.85 2.51 17.01
N GLU A 42 0.04 2.23 18.03
CA GLU A 42 0.55 1.81 19.31
C GLU A 42 0.89 0.33 19.34
N SER A 43 0.41 -0.42 18.36
CA SER A 43 0.70 -1.84 18.23
C SER A 43 0.97 -2.12 16.77
N PHE A 44 1.48 -3.33 16.49
CA PHE A 44 1.67 -3.78 15.12
C PHE A 44 0.34 -3.71 14.36
N ASP A 45 -0.72 -4.25 14.95
CA ASP A 45 -2.00 -4.28 14.27
C ASP A 45 -2.55 -2.89 14.01
N ASP A 46 -2.36 -1.97 14.96
CA ASP A 46 -2.80 -0.59 14.77
C ASP A 46 -2.03 0.06 13.64
N ALA A 47 -0.71 -0.15 13.58
CA ALA A 47 0.10 0.46 12.54
C ALA A 47 -0.31 -0.05 11.15
N VAL A 48 -0.62 -1.35 11.05
CA VAL A 48 -1.06 -1.92 9.78
C VAL A 48 -2.42 -1.37 9.38
N ARG A 49 -3.36 -1.33 10.33
CA ARG A 49 -4.70 -0.83 10.04
C ARG A 49 -4.68 0.64 9.63
N ASN A 50 -3.89 1.43 10.34
CA ASN A 50 -3.81 2.85 10.03
C ASN A 50 -3.15 3.08 8.68
N LEU A 51 -2.17 2.26 8.33
CA LEU A 51 -1.54 2.35 7.02
C LEU A 51 -2.54 2.01 5.92
N LYS A 52 -3.36 0.98 6.15
CA LYS A 52 -4.35 0.58 5.17
C LYS A 52 -5.30 1.74 4.86
N GLU A 53 -5.76 2.42 5.91
CA GLU A 53 -6.65 3.56 5.70
C GLU A 53 -5.96 4.68 4.96
N ALA A 54 -4.70 4.95 5.30
CA ALA A 54 -3.95 6.01 4.62
C ALA A 54 -3.71 5.69 3.16
N VAL A 55 -3.42 4.44 2.85
CA VAL A 55 -3.20 4.02 1.47
C VAL A 55 -4.49 4.12 0.66
N GLU A 56 -5.61 3.69 1.25
CA GLU A 56 -6.87 3.75 0.53
C GLU A 56 -7.25 5.19 0.20
N LEU A 57 -7.01 6.10 1.13
CA LEU A 57 -7.28 7.50 0.88
C LEU A 57 -6.34 8.05 -0.20
N TYR A 58 -5.08 7.66 -0.16
CA TYR A 58 -4.12 8.09 -1.17
C TYR A 58 -4.55 7.64 -2.56
N ILE A 59 -5.00 6.38 -2.68
CA ILE A 59 -5.43 5.86 -3.97
C ILE A 59 -6.68 6.58 -4.46
N GLU A 60 -7.62 6.86 -3.58
CA GLU A 60 -8.81 7.61 -3.98
C GLU A 60 -8.45 8.98 -4.51
N ASN A 61 -7.53 9.67 -3.83
CA ASN A 61 -7.11 10.98 -4.29
C ASN A 61 -6.35 10.90 -5.60
N ALA A 62 -5.53 9.86 -5.77
CA ALA A 62 -4.78 9.68 -7.00
C ALA A 62 -5.70 9.46 -8.19
N LYS A 63 -6.81 8.74 -7.97
CA LYS A 63 -7.79 8.54 -9.03
C LYS A 63 -8.45 9.85 -9.43
N GLU A 64 -8.79 10.68 -8.45
CA GLU A 64 -9.42 11.97 -8.75
C GLU A 64 -8.49 12.89 -9.49
N LEU A 65 -7.19 12.79 -9.23
CA LEU A 65 -6.21 13.63 -9.89
C LEU A 65 -5.68 13.04 -11.19
N ASN A 66 -6.19 11.85 -11.56
CA ASN A 66 -5.78 11.16 -12.77
C ASN A 66 -4.30 10.81 -12.80
N ILE A 67 -3.73 10.51 -11.64
CA ILE A 67 -2.33 10.10 -11.57
C ILE A 67 -2.18 8.64 -11.18
N ILE A 68 -3.31 7.92 -11.06
CA ILE A 68 -3.24 6.52 -10.64
C ILE A 68 -2.46 5.66 -11.65
N GLU A 69 -2.47 6.05 -12.92
CA GLU A 69 -1.78 5.27 -13.92
C GLU A 69 -0.28 5.25 -13.70
N ASP A 70 0.26 6.34 -13.14
CA ASP A 70 1.69 6.40 -12.87
C ASP A 70 2.09 5.42 -11.77
N LEU A 71 1.12 4.99 -10.96
CA LEU A 71 1.37 4.10 -9.83
C LEU A 71 0.95 2.67 -10.11
N GLN A 72 0.33 2.45 -11.26
CA GLN A 72 -0.36 1.19 -11.50
C GLN A 72 0.58 0.00 -11.54
N GLU A 73 1.74 0.16 -12.11
CA GLU A 73 2.66 -0.95 -12.26
C GLU A 73 3.07 -1.51 -10.91
N SER A 74 3.43 -0.65 -9.96
CA SER A 74 3.83 -1.12 -8.64
C SER A 74 2.66 -1.70 -7.86
N LEU A 75 1.46 -1.17 -8.08
CA LEU A 75 0.29 -1.63 -7.35
C LEU A 75 -0.26 -2.95 -7.87
N THR A 76 -0.02 -3.27 -9.14
CA THR A 76 -0.57 -4.48 -9.72
C THR A 76 0.46 -5.59 -9.88
N SER A 77 1.72 -5.31 -9.62
CA SER A 77 2.74 -6.36 -9.70
C SER A 77 2.43 -7.49 -8.74
N LYS A 78 2.53 -8.71 -9.19
CA LYS A 78 2.26 -9.88 -8.37
C LYS A 78 3.51 -10.48 -7.78
N GLU A 79 4.68 -9.97 -8.16
CA GLU A 79 5.95 -10.46 -7.63
C GLU A 79 6.63 -9.35 -6.88
N LYS A 80 6.49 -9.37 -5.57
CA LYS A 80 7.04 -8.34 -4.70
C LYS A 80 7.92 -9.00 -3.66
N PHE A 81 9.09 -8.41 -3.46
CA PHE A 81 10.07 -8.97 -2.56
C PHE A 81 10.56 -7.90 -1.61
N THR A 82 10.89 -8.30 -0.39
CA THR A 82 11.50 -7.39 0.58
C THR A 82 12.79 -8.00 1.07
N ALA A 83 13.72 -7.15 1.48
CA ALA A 83 15.00 -7.60 2.01
C ALA A 83 15.42 -6.69 3.14
N HIS A 84 16.12 -7.26 4.09
CA HIS A 84 16.65 -6.52 5.23
C HIS A 84 18.18 -6.52 5.16
N PHE A 85 18.76 -5.35 5.34
CA PHE A 85 20.22 -5.20 5.30
C PHE A 85 20.70 -4.52 6.56
N GLU A 86 21.93 -4.82 6.93
CA GLU A 86 22.60 -4.15 8.03
C GLU A 86 23.92 -3.59 7.55
N ALA A 87 24.26 -2.41 8.03
CA ALA A 87 25.52 -1.78 7.73
C ALA A 87 26.13 -1.24 9.02
N THR A 88 27.45 -1.33 9.13
CA THR A 88 28.14 -0.87 10.32
C THR A 88 28.96 0.36 9.97
N PHE A 89 28.79 1.39 10.76
CA PHE A 89 29.50 2.64 10.55
C PHE A 89 30.34 2.97 11.79
N PRO A 90 31.51 3.62 11.60
CA PRO A 90 32.34 4.02 12.74
C PRO A 90 31.68 5.11 13.56
#